data_1f09eae26291e44f305c8d8b99c3fc3e
#
_entry.id   1f09eae26291e44f305c8d8b99c3fc3e
#
_cell.length_a   1.000
_cell.length_b   1.000
_cell.length_c   1.000
_cell.angle_alpha   90.00
_cell.angle_beta   90.00
_cell.angle_gamma   90.00
#
_symmetry.space_group_name_H-M   'P 1'
#
loop_
_entity.id
_entity.type
_entity.pdbx_description
1 polymer ?
#
loop_
_entity_poly.entity_id
_entity_poly.type
_entity_poly.pdbx_seq_one_letter_code
_entity_poly.pdbx_strand_id
1 'polypeptide(L)'
;MVKKLLFFDSQDGTKNYDINASDVNYFHPYNLYFPLPNPLSNINRIILKSVEMPICLFNIRNSGTMNLFSMNYVISGFNNSFSYRIAPGLYPTISNLITYGLNVALIQNNITVGGHPISATFTSISGNNGFTLMQLTHNASSFTINNSFLFNNKLGFASGTYNYSPIIGIYPLNLFPDTHLYMFISNIQSNNNNLKPATFKIPLPINYSTPPTNLYYEDSKEHQIITLNNNSFILDKLNIIIYDKFGYPVEGYLDWSFSIFIEYDEHVEHHKETIQFLNYNN
;
A
#
# COMPACT_ATOMS: atom_id res chain seq x y z
N MET A 1 34.95 -4.92 -7.14
CA MET A 1 33.57 -4.46 -6.81
C MET A 1 33.26 -3.22 -7.65
N VAL A 2 32.19 -3.27 -8.41
CA VAL A 2 31.69 -2.16 -9.26
C VAL A 2 30.40 -1.66 -8.64
N LYS A 3 30.18 -0.34 -8.67
CA LYS A 3 28.96 0.32 -8.19
C LYS A 3 28.27 0.99 -9.39
N LYS A 4 27.06 0.51 -9.73
CA LYS A 4 26.28 0.99 -10.86
C LYS A 4 25.02 1.67 -10.37
N LEU A 5 24.74 2.89 -10.82
CA LEU A 5 23.50 3.60 -10.57
C LEU A 5 22.48 3.24 -11.67
N LEU A 6 21.29 2.84 -11.26
CA LEU A 6 20.18 2.54 -12.16
C LEU A 6 18.99 3.43 -11.79
N PHE A 7 18.31 3.95 -12.82
CA PHE A 7 17.10 4.74 -12.70
C PHE A 7 15.94 3.96 -13.30
N PHE A 8 14.79 4.02 -12.64
CA PHE A 8 13.58 3.34 -13.05
C PHE A 8 12.40 4.30 -12.98
N ASP A 9 11.61 4.30 -14.05
CA ASP A 9 10.36 5.03 -14.13
C ASP A 9 9.19 4.04 -14.21
N SER A 10 8.11 4.30 -13.52
CA SER A 10 6.93 3.43 -13.54
C SER A 10 6.31 3.28 -14.93
N GLN A 11 6.50 4.25 -15.82
CA GLN A 11 6.05 4.20 -17.21
C GLN A 11 6.81 3.15 -18.04
N ASP A 12 8.08 2.91 -17.69
CA ASP A 12 8.93 1.88 -18.35
C ASP A 12 8.69 0.48 -17.77
N GLY A 13 8.01 0.40 -16.63
CA GLY A 13 7.73 -0.86 -15.96
C GLY A 13 6.61 -1.65 -16.63
N THR A 14 6.78 -2.96 -16.74
CA THR A 14 5.70 -3.84 -17.18
C THR A 14 4.80 -4.19 -16.01
N LYS A 15 3.50 -4.05 -16.22
CA LYS A 15 2.48 -4.27 -15.20
C LYS A 15 2.37 -5.74 -14.82
N ASN A 16 2.47 -6.04 -13.54
CA ASN A 16 2.12 -7.34 -12.99
C ASN A 16 0.62 -7.35 -12.69
N TYR A 17 -0.12 -8.18 -13.40
CA TYR A 17 -1.52 -8.44 -13.06
C TYR A 17 -1.57 -9.39 -11.86
N ASP A 18 -2.36 -9.06 -10.86
CA ASP A 18 -2.66 -10.01 -9.80
C ASP A 18 -3.63 -11.06 -10.34
N ILE A 19 -3.10 -12.26 -10.63
CA ILE A 19 -3.86 -13.39 -11.17
C ILE A 19 -4.96 -13.87 -10.18
N ASN A 20 -4.82 -13.51 -8.91
CA ASN A 20 -5.76 -13.86 -7.84
C ASN A 20 -6.79 -12.75 -7.57
N ALA A 21 -6.70 -11.60 -8.23
CA ALA A 21 -7.71 -10.58 -8.12
C ALA A 21 -9.02 -11.09 -8.73
N SER A 22 -10.12 -10.97 -7.98
CA SER A 22 -11.45 -11.33 -8.47
C SER A 22 -11.92 -10.47 -9.66
N ASP A 23 -11.22 -9.37 -9.91
CA ASP A 23 -11.39 -8.49 -11.06
C ASP A 23 -10.10 -8.50 -11.88
N VAL A 24 -10.14 -9.15 -13.04
CA VAL A 24 -9.01 -9.24 -13.98
C VAL A 24 -8.58 -7.88 -14.56
N ASN A 25 -9.39 -6.84 -14.39
CA ASN A 25 -9.06 -5.47 -14.79
C ASN A 25 -8.44 -4.67 -13.65
N TYR A 26 -8.31 -5.27 -12.45
CA TYR A 26 -7.77 -4.59 -11.30
C TYR A 26 -6.24 -4.52 -11.39
N PHE A 27 -5.75 -3.33 -11.53
CA PHE A 27 -4.36 -3.03 -11.75
C PHE A 27 -3.76 -2.30 -10.54
N HIS A 28 -2.68 -2.84 -9.98
CA HIS A 28 -1.90 -2.18 -8.97
C HIS A 28 -0.78 -1.37 -9.63
N PRO A 29 -0.87 -0.03 -9.72
CA PRO A 29 0.14 0.79 -10.37
C PRO A 29 1.52 0.72 -9.70
N TYR A 30 1.58 0.13 -8.51
CA TYR A 30 2.81 -0.05 -7.73
C TYR A 30 3.29 -1.51 -7.69
N ASN A 31 2.82 -2.36 -8.60
CA ASN A 31 3.30 -3.71 -8.79
C ASN A 31 3.82 -3.85 -10.23
N LEU A 32 5.10 -3.56 -10.40
CA LEU A 32 5.73 -3.49 -11.71
C LEU A 32 6.99 -4.36 -11.75
N TYR A 33 7.30 -4.91 -12.91
CA TYR A 33 8.63 -5.43 -13.16
C TYR A 33 9.40 -4.57 -14.17
N PHE A 34 10.68 -4.41 -13.91
CA PHE A 34 11.59 -3.62 -14.71
C PHE A 34 12.69 -4.55 -15.26
N PRO A 35 12.73 -4.82 -16.55
CA PRO A 35 13.82 -5.58 -17.15
C PRO A 35 15.12 -4.78 -17.04
N LEU A 36 16.23 -5.47 -16.78
CA LEU A 36 17.54 -4.86 -16.86
C LEU A 36 18.10 -5.03 -18.29
N PRO A 37 18.66 -3.97 -18.88
CA PRO A 37 19.24 -4.06 -20.24
C PRO A 37 20.33 -5.11 -20.35
N ASN A 38 21.10 -5.27 -19.29
CA ASN A 38 22.12 -6.31 -19.12
C ASN A 38 21.91 -7.00 -17.79
N PRO A 39 21.77 -8.33 -17.77
CA PRO A 39 21.73 -9.08 -16.52
C PRO A 39 22.99 -8.86 -15.69
N LEU A 40 22.83 -8.77 -14.36
CA LEU A 40 23.91 -8.59 -13.43
C LEU A 40 24.08 -9.86 -12.58
N SER A 41 25.33 -10.29 -12.42
CA SER A 41 25.68 -11.44 -11.57
C SER A 41 26.54 -10.98 -10.39
N ASN A 42 26.74 -11.84 -9.39
CA ASN A 42 27.58 -11.59 -8.24
C ASN A 42 27.25 -10.30 -7.50
N ILE A 43 25.95 -10.06 -7.31
CA ILE A 43 25.46 -8.86 -6.63
C ILE A 43 25.67 -9.02 -5.14
N ASN A 44 26.39 -8.06 -4.56
CA ASN A 44 26.68 -8.02 -3.13
C ASN A 44 25.66 -7.17 -2.37
N ARG A 45 25.30 -6.00 -2.95
CA ARG A 45 24.40 -5.05 -2.30
C ARG A 45 23.49 -4.35 -3.28
N ILE A 46 22.30 -4.01 -2.80
CA ILE A 46 21.37 -3.08 -3.45
C ILE A 46 21.07 -1.97 -2.45
N ILE A 47 21.23 -0.73 -2.88
CA ILE A 47 21.09 0.45 -2.04
C ILE A 47 20.04 1.35 -2.68
N LEU A 48 18.98 1.67 -1.93
CA LEU A 48 18.01 2.67 -2.38
C LEU A 48 18.67 4.06 -2.33
N LYS A 49 18.67 4.75 -3.47
CA LYS A 49 19.23 6.11 -3.53
C LYS A 49 18.14 7.17 -3.44
N SER A 50 17.10 7.05 -4.25
CA SER A 50 15.97 7.99 -4.23
C SER A 50 14.67 7.35 -4.63
N VAL A 51 13.57 7.94 -4.17
CA VAL A 51 12.20 7.67 -4.64
C VAL A 51 11.50 8.99 -4.84
N GLU A 52 10.84 9.13 -5.97
CA GLU A 52 9.96 10.23 -6.26
C GLU A 52 8.57 9.67 -6.61
N MET A 53 7.56 10.11 -5.90
CA MET A 53 6.18 9.72 -6.18
C MET A 53 5.24 10.84 -5.77
N PRO A 54 4.20 11.10 -6.54
CA PRO A 54 3.12 11.97 -6.10
C PRO A 54 2.37 11.29 -4.95
N ILE A 55 1.93 12.07 -3.97
CA ILE A 55 1.16 11.55 -2.83
C ILE A 55 -0.33 11.69 -3.09
N CYS A 56 -0.81 11.11 -4.19
CA CYS A 56 -2.25 10.92 -4.40
C CYS A 56 -2.63 9.48 -4.05
N LEU A 57 -2.03 8.92 -3.01
CA LEU A 57 -2.35 7.58 -2.55
C LEU A 57 -3.80 7.53 -2.09
N PHE A 58 -4.52 6.54 -2.53
CA PHE A 58 -5.87 6.31 -2.05
C PHE A 58 -5.85 6.03 -0.55
N ASN A 59 -6.54 6.84 0.20
CA ASN A 59 -6.73 6.59 1.63
C ASN A 59 -7.87 5.59 1.89
N ILE A 60 -8.77 5.40 0.94
CA ILE A 60 -9.73 4.29 0.90
C ILE A 60 -9.32 3.36 -0.25
N ARG A 61 -8.94 2.13 0.06
CA ARG A 61 -8.39 1.16 -0.90
C ARG A 61 -9.29 -0.07 -1.01
N ASN A 62 -9.24 -0.75 -2.14
CA ASN A 62 -10.02 -1.95 -2.38
C ASN A 62 -9.40 -3.23 -1.77
N SER A 63 -8.38 -3.09 -0.93
CA SER A 63 -7.69 -4.22 -0.32
C SER A 63 -8.30 -4.64 1.01
N GLY A 64 -8.55 -5.92 1.18
CA GLY A 64 -9.08 -6.49 2.42
C GLY A 64 -10.39 -5.85 2.87
N THR A 65 -10.42 -5.31 4.08
CA THR A 65 -11.56 -4.60 4.67
C THR A 65 -11.38 -3.08 4.74
N MET A 66 -10.42 -2.53 3.97
CA MET A 66 -10.07 -1.09 4.03
C MET A 66 -11.18 -0.17 3.52
N ASN A 67 -12.05 -0.67 2.65
CA ASN A 67 -13.23 0.04 2.17
C ASN A 67 -14.54 -0.66 2.54
N LEU A 68 -14.47 -1.74 3.33
CA LEU A 68 -15.66 -2.49 3.71
C LEU A 68 -16.42 -1.79 4.82
N PHE A 69 -17.66 -1.52 4.54
CA PHE A 69 -18.66 -0.95 5.43
C PHE A 69 -19.70 -2.04 5.72
N SER A 70 -19.65 -2.64 6.91
CA SER A 70 -20.55 -3.76 7.27
C SER A 70 -21.12 -3.58 8.65
N MET A 71 -22.42 -3.77 8.78
CA MET A 71 -23.17 -3.61 10.03
C MET A 71 -24.40 -4.52 10.05
N ASN A 72 -24.86 -4.84 11.27
CA ASN A 72 -26.15 -5.46 11.49
C ASN A 72 -27.02 -4.52 12.34
N TYR A 73 -28.32 -4.52 12.15
CA TYR A 73 -29.20 -3.66 12.90
C TYR A 73 -30.59 -4.29 13.10
N VAL A 74 -31.25 -3.88 14.17
CA VAL A 74 -32.63 -4.29 14.47
C VAL A 74 -33.54 -3.08 14.38
N ILE A 75 -34.57 -3.18 13.54
CA ILE A 75 -35.61 -2.16 13.40
C ILE A 75 -36.99 -2.82 13.50
N SER A 76 -37.86 -2.29 14.33
CA SER A 76 -39.20 -2.83 14.54
C SER A 76 -39.22 -4.35 14.84
N GLY A 77 -38.21 -4.85 15.53
CA GLY A 77 -38.04 -6.27 15.86
C GLY A 77 -37.44 -7.15 14.74
N PHE A 78 -37.15 -6.61 13.58
CA PHE A 78 -36.57 -7.35 12.44
C PHE A 78 -35.05 -7.17 12.41
N ASN A 79 -34.33 -8.30 12.30
CA ASN A 79 -32.89 -8.33 12.13
C ASN A 79 -32.55 -8.09 10.64
N ASN A 80 -31.66 -7.14 10.39
CA ASN A 80 -31.17 -6.80 9.08
C ASN A 80 -29.64 -6.79 9.08
N SER A 81 -29.05 -7.04 7.91
CA SER A 81 -27.62 -6.90 7.70
C SER A 81 -27.35 -6.04 6.47
N PHE A 82 -26.24 -5.36 6.52
CA PHE A 82 -25.81 -4.46 5.47
C PHE A 82 -24.31 -4.61 5.25
N SER A 83 -23.90 -4.73 4.01
CA SER A 83 -22.48 -4.77 3.63
C SER A 83 -22.30 -4.05 2.31
N TYR A 84 -21.40 -3.11 2.29
CA TYR A 84 -21.09 -2.29 1.12
C TYR A 84 -19.61 -1.95 1.07
N ARG A 85 -19.06 -1.81 -0.14
CA ARG A 85 -17.71 -1.31 -0.34
C ARG A 85 -17.77 0.14 -0.83
N ILE A 86 -17.18 1.03 -0.04
CA ILE A 86 -16.99 2.42 -0.46
C ILE A 86 -16.03 2.43 -1.65
N ALA A 87 -16.32 3.26 -2.64
CA ALA A 87 -15.45 3.41 -3.80
C ALA A 87 -14.00 3.73 -3.36
N PRO A 88 -13.00 2.98 -3.86
CA PRO A 88 -11.62 3.32 -3.56
C PRO A 88 -11.27 4.68 -4.15
N GLY A 89 -10.46 5.45 -3.41
CA GLY A 89 -10.09 6.78 -3.85
C GLY A 89 -9.36 7.60 -2.80
N LEU A 90 -8.96 8.80 -3.21
CA LEU A 90 -8.44 9.81 -2.32
C LEU A 90 -9.60 10.70 -1.83
N TYR A 91 -9.87 10.63 -0.53
CA TYR A 91 -10.79 11.52 0.19
C TYR A 91 -9.96 12.52 0.98
N PRO A 92 -9.67 13.70 0.43
CA PRO A 92 -8.68 14.62 1.02
C PRO A 92 -9.12 15.20 2.36
N THR A 93 -10.42 15.24 2.62
CA THR A 93 -10.98 15.74 3.88
C THR A 93 -12.00 14.76 4.46
N ILE A 94 -12.26 14.90 5.76
CA ILE A 94 -13.31 14.16 6.46
C ILE A 94 -14.67 14.41 5.81
N SER A 95 -14.96 15.67 5.45
CA SER A 95 -16.20 16.05 4.79
C SER A 95 -16.38 15.33 3.45
N ASN A 96 -15.30 15.19 2.68
CA ASN A 96 -15.34 14.43 1.42
C ASN A 96 -15.67 12.95 1.66
N LEU A 97 -15.02 12.32 2.65
CA LEU A 97 -15.31 10.92 2.98
C LEU A 97 -16.76 10.74 3.46
N ILE A 98 -17.27 11.63 4.31
CA ILE A 98 -18.64 11.58 4.79
C ILE A 98 -19.62 11.77 3.62
N THR A 99 -19.44 12.82 2.83
CA THR A 99 -20.40 13.20 1.78
C THR A 99 -20.40 12.24 0.61
N TYR A 100 -19.22 11.90 0.08
CA TYR A 100 -19.09 11.13 -1.16
C TYR A 100 -18.80 9.65 -0.96
N GLY A 101 -18.45 9.23 0.26
CA GLY A 101 -18.20 7.84 0.61
C GLY A 101 -19.28 7.24 1.50
N LEU A 102 -19.30 7.63 2.77
CA LEU A 102 -20.11 6.97 3.80
C LEU A 102 -21.62 7.21 3.62
N ASN A 103 -22.03 8.44 3.49
CA ASN A 103 -23.46 8.77 3.37
C ASN A 103 -24.04 8.34 2.00
N VAL A 104 -23.22 8.37 0.94
CA VAL A 104 -23.64 7.78 -0.35
C VAL A 104 -23.85 6.29 -0.22
N ALA A 105 -22.95 5.57 0.49
CA ALA A 105 -23.11 4.15 0.77
C ALA A 105 -24.43 3.87 1.51
N LEU A 106 -24.77 4.67 2.51
CA LEU A 106 -26.03 4.52 3.26
C LEU A 106 -27.26 4.78 2.38
N ILE A 107 -27.23 5.84 1.56
CA ILE A 107 -28.36 6.22 0.69
C ILE A 107 -28.57 5.16 -0.40
N GLN A 108 -27.52 4.76 -1.10
CA GLN A 108 -27.61 3.81 -2.22
C GLN A 108 -28.08 2.44 -1.76
N ASN A 109 -27.80 2.08 -0.53
CA ASN A 109 -28.17 0.81 0.06
C ASN A 109 -29.30 0.91 1.09
N ASN A 110 -29.97 2.04 1.15
CA ASN A 110 -31.24 2.18 1.87
C ASN A 110 -32.33 1.29 1.24
N ILE A 111 -31.88 0.15 0.72
CA ILE A 111 -32.69 -0.90 0.15
C ILE A 111 -33.48 -1.49 1.30
N THR A 112 -34.76 -1.36 1.20
CA THR A 112 -35.79 -1.99 2.01
C THR A 112 -35.62 -3.52 2.04
N VAL A 113 -34.74 -4.03 2.89
CA VAL A 113 -34.80 -5.44 3.26
C VAL A 113 -35.99 -5.57 4.21
N GLY A 114 -37.03 -6.21 3.75
CA GLY A 114 -38.25 -6.42 4.53
C GLY A 114 -39.13 -5.20 4.77
N GLY A 115 -38.99 -4.11 3.99
CA GLY A 115 -39.86 -2.93 4.12
C GLY A 115 -39.46 -1.95 5.26
N HIS A 116 -38.37 -2.18 5.96
CA HIS A 116 -37.93 -1.37 7.10
C HIS A 116 -36.59 -0.68 6.81
N PRO A 117 -36.60 0.51 6.20
CA PRO A 117 -35.38 1.24 5.90
C PRO A 117 -34.72 1.76 7.18
N ILE A 118 -33.40 1.61 7.27
CA ILE A 118 -32.63 2.30 8.28
C ILE A 118 -32.44 3.76 7.89
N SER A 119 -32.70 4.70 8.82
CA SER A 119 -32.22 6.05 8.71
C SER A 119 -30.90 6.14 9.50
N ALA A 120 -29.80 6.32 8.81
CA ALA A 120 -28.49 6.45 9.42
C ALA A 120 -27.67 7.56 8.74
N THR A 121 -26.87 8.28 9.49
CA THR A 121 -26.08 9.41 9.00
C THR A 121 -24.74 9.46 9.73
N PHE A 122 -23.65 9.63 8.99
CA PHE A 122 -22.34 9.93 9.53
C PHE A 122 -22.14 11.45 9.61
N THR A 123 -21.54 11.87 10.71
CA THR A 123 -21.08 13.25 10.94
C THR A 123 -19.73 13.20 11.66
N SER A 124 -19.01 14.31 11.66
CA SER A 124 -17.82 14.48 12.49
C SER A 124 -18.08 15.45 13.63
N ILE A 125 -17.53 15.19 14.78
CA ILE A 125 -17.63 16.05 15.96
C ILE A 125 -16.23 16.35 16.51
N SER A 126 -16.08 17.47 17.20
CA SER A 126 -14.86 17.76 17.96
C SER A 126 -14.92 17.05 19.30
N GLY A 127 -13.94 16.22 19.58
CA GLY A 127 -13.77 15.59 20.89
C GLY A 127 -13.18 16.58 21.90
N ASN A 128 -13.30 16.26 23.19
CA ASN A 128 -12.84 17.11 24.29
C ASN A 128 -11.33 17.42 24.28
N ASN A 129 -10.54 16.64 23.55
CA ASN A 129 -9.08 16.78 23.44
C ASN A 129 -8.65 17.46 22.12
N GLY A 130 -9.57 18.12 21.41
CA GLY A 130 -9.29 18.76 20.11
C GLY A 130 -9.16 17.78 18.94
N PHE A 131 -9.35 16.48 19.14
CA PHE A 131 -9.38 15.50 18.08
C PHE A 131 -10.76 15.45 17.40
N THR A 132 -10.76 15.15 16.12
CA THR A 132 -12.00 14.89 15.40
C THR A 132 -12.41 13.44 15.60
N LEU A 133 -13.64 13.23 16.00
CA LEU A 133 -14.26 11.91 16.17
C LEU A 133 -15.37 11.74 15.13
N MET A 134 -15.59 10.49 14.72
CA MET A 134 -16.74 10.15 13.87
C MET A 134 -17.96 9.87 14.75
N GLN A 135 -19.12 10.32 14.29
CA GLN A 135 -20.41 10.06 14.92
C GLN A 135 -21.33 9.38 13.90
N LEU A 136 -22.01 8.33 14.33
CA LEU A 136 -23.06 7.66 13.56
C LEU A 136 -24.40 7.80 14.30
N THR A 137 -25.33 8.51 13.71
CA THR A 137 -26.70 8.62 14.19
C THR A 137 -27.58 7.64 13.43
N HIS A 138 -28.47 6.92 14.12
CA HIS A 138 -29.37 5.93 13.52
C HIS A 138 -30.69 5.81 14.27
N ASN A 139 -31.71 5.22 13.63
CA ASN A 139 -33.04 4.95 14.19
C ASN A 139 -33.26 3.49 14.59
N ALA A 140 -32.24 2.65 14.51
CA ALA A 140 -32.34 1.25 14.92
C ALA A 140 -32.41 1.10 16.44
N SER A 141 -33.13 0.09 16.94
CA SER A 141 -33.18 -0.26 18.37
C SER A 141 -31.89 -0.94 18.84
N SER A 142 -31.20 -1.62 17.94
CA SER A 142 -29.88 -2.20 18.16
C SER A 142 -29.06 -2.07 16.88
N PHE A 143 -27.80 -1.77 17.02
CA PHE A 143 -26.86 -1.56 15.92
C PHE A 143 -25.54 -2.23 16.22
N THR A 144 -25.07 -3.10 15.35
CA THR A 144 -23.81 -3.80 15.51
C THR A 144 -22.83 -3.34 14.43
N ILE A 145 -21.71 -2.78 14.84
CA ILE A 145 -20.58 -2.46 13.97
C ILE A 145 -19.70 -3.71 13.86
N ASN A 146 -19.59 -4.25 12.65
CA ASN A 146 -18.76 -5.39 12.38
C ASN A 146 -17.28 -4.94 12.29
N ASN A 147 -16.38 -5.84 12.69
CA ASN A 147 -14.94 -5.56 12.62
C ASN A 147 -14.51 -5.35 11.18
N SER A 148 -13.93 -4.19 10.89
CA SER A 148 -13.31 -3.89 9.60
C SER A 148 -12.20 -2.87 9.78
N PHE A 149 -11.24 -2.88 8.87
CA PHE A 149 -10.16 -1.88 8.89
C PHE A 149 -10.72 -0.46 8.79
N LEU A 150 -11.74 -0.25 7.94
CA LEU A 150 -12.39 1.03 7.79
C LEU A 150 -12.96 1.55 9.12
N PHE A 151 -13.80 0.76 9.79
CA PHE A 151 -14.43 1.20 11.02
C PHE A 151 -13.46 1.40 12.17
N ASN A 152 -12.58 0.42 12.39
CA ASN A 152 -11.72 0.42 13.56
C ASN A 152 -10.51 1.34 13.41
N ASN A 153 -9.81 1.29 12.27
CA ASN A 153 -8.54 1.97 12.12
C ASN A 153 -8.65 3.36 11.47
N LYS A 154 -9.69 3.60 10.65
CA LYS A 154 -9.87 4.90 10.01
C LYS A 154 -10.94 5.75 10.66
N LEU A 155 -12.11 5.19 10.95
CA LEU A 155 -13.23 5.93 11.51
C LEU A 155 -13.23 5.98 13.06
N GLY A 156 -12.42 5.14 13.70
CA GLY A 156 -12.24 5.16 15.14
C GLY A 156 -13.35 4.50 15.95
N PHE A 157 -14.24 3.73 15.34
CA PHE A 157 -15.27 2.98 16.05
C PHE A 157 -14.71 1.69 16.65
N ALA A 158 -15.21 1.30 17.83
CA ALA A 158 -15.04 -0.07 18.30
C ALA A 158 -16.06 -1.00 17.61
N SER A 159 -15.66 -2.25 17.39
CA SER A 159 -16.61 -3.29 16.99
C SER A 159 -17.47 -3.66 18.19
N GLY A 160 -18.75 -3.86 17.98
CA GLY A 160 -19.68 -4.21 19.05
C GLY A 160 -21.12 -3.85 18.75
N THR A 161 -22.00 -4.22 19.68
CA THR A 161 -23.43 -3.93 19.60
C THR A 161 -23.77 -2.74 20.49
N TYR A 162 -24.49 -1.80 19.92
CA TYR A 162 -24.92 -0.54 20.55
C TYR A 162 -26.43 -0.46 20.55
N ASN A 163 -27.03 -0.20 21.74
CA ASN A 163 -28.47 -0.04 21.91
C ASN A 163 -28.83 1.44 22.13
N TYR A 164 -28.00 2.34 21.62
CA TYR A 164 -28.16 3.79 21.72
C TYR A 164 -27.68 4.50 20.44
N SER A 165 -28.24 5.66 20.23
CA SER A 165 -27.84 6.56 19.14
C SER A 165 -27.72 7.99 19.72
N PRO A 166 -26.70 8.77 19.35
CA PRO A 166 -25.65 8.44 18.40
C PRO A 166 -24.54 7.55 18.95
N ILE A 167 -23.90 6.76 18.09
CA ILE A 167 -22.66 6.05 18.39
C ILE A 167 -21.49 6.99 18.08
N ILE A 168 -20.59 7.18 19.02
CA ILE A 168 -19.40 8.03 18.86
C ILE A 168 -18.16 7.13 18.79
N GLY A 169 -17.29 7.39 17.82
CA GLY A 169 -15.99 6.73 17.71
C GLY A 169 -15.14 7.00 18.98
N ILE A 170 -14.49 5.97 19.47
CA ILE A 170 -13.66 6.06 20.70
C ILE A 170 -12.22 6.46 20.41
N TYR A 171 -11.79 6.34 19.15
CA TYR A 171 -10.47 6.76 18.70
C TYR A 171 -10.56 7.94 17.74
N PRO A 172 -9.52 8.79 17.70
CA PRO A 172 -9.44 9.84 16.70
C PRO A 172 -9.55 9.31 15.30
N LEU A 173 -10.27 10.04 14.46
CA LEU A 173 -10.35 9.76 13.03
C LEU A 173 -8.98 9.87 12.39
N ASN A 174 -8.58 8.88 11.61
CA ASN A 174 -7.29 8.83 10.96
C ASN A 174 -7.42 8.43 9.47
N LEU A 175 -7.57 9.42 8.60
CA LEU A 175 -7.67 9.18 7.16
C LEU A 175 -6.35 8.73 6.53
N PHE A 176 -5.22 9.16 7.11
CA PHE A 176 -3.87 8.92 6.59
C PHE A 176 -3.01 8.22 7.65
N PRO A 177 -3.28 6.93 7.96
CA PRO A 177 -2.57 6.22 9.01
C PRO A 177 -1.12 5.89 8.64
N ASP A 178 -0.74 6.05 7.37
CA ASP A 178 0.57 5.66 6.88
C ASP A 178 1.61 6.72 7.22
N THR A 179 2.67 6.32 7.93
CA THR A 179 3.84 7.15 8.23
C THR A 179 5.02 6.81 7.33
N HIS A 180 4.91 5.70 6.62
CA HIS A 180 5.89 5.21 5.68
C HIS A 180 5.28 4.14 4.78
N LEU A 181 5.94 3.91 3.65
CA LEU A 181 5.65 2.82 2.74
C LEU A 181 6.81 1.83 2.74
N TYR A 182 6.56 0.63 2.27
CA TYR A 182 7.57 -0.38 2.03
C TYR A 182 7.66 -0.70 0.54
N MET A 183 8.84 -0.54 -0.03
CA MET A 183 9.16 -1.00 -1.37
C MET A 183 9.79 -2.38 -1.28
N PHE A 184 9.11 -3.39 -1.79
CA PHE A 184 9.59 -4.77 -1.85
C PHE A 184 10.17 -5.05 -3.22
N ILE A 185 11.32 -5.71 -3.23
CA ILE A 185 11.88 -6.35 -4.43
C ILE A 185 11.57 -7.84 -4.30
N SER A 186 10.45 -8.28 -4.89
CA SER A 186 9.88 -9.60 -4.58
C SER A 186 10.69 -10.78 -5.13
N ASN A 187 11.52 -10.56 -6.14
CA ASN A 187 12.40 -11.57 -6.74
C ASN A 187 13.79 -11.62 -6.09
N ILE A 188 14.03 -10.86 -5.02
CA ILE A 188 15.28 -10.87 -4.27
C ILE A 188 15.00 -11.26 -2.83
N GLN A 189 15.72 -12.27 -2.32
CA GLN A 189 15.67 -12.66 -0.92
C GLN A 189 16.82 -11.97 -0.16
N SER A 190 16.48 -11.27 0.93
CA SER A 190 17.51 -10.73 1.82
C SER A 190 18.01 -11.79 2.78
N ASN A 191 19.30 -11.69 3.14
CA ASN A 191 19.95 -12.64 4.04
C ASN A 191 19.56 -12.53 5.52
N ASN A 192 18.74 -11.58 5.86
CA ASN A 192 18.21 -11.53 7.21
C ASN A 192 17.29 -12.74 7.42
N ASN A 193 17.70 -13.68 8.24
CA ASN A 193 17.20 -15.01 8.61
C ASN A 193 15.67 -15.27 8.63
N ASN A 194 14.85 -14.41 8.06
CA ASN A 194 13.42 -14.48 8.08
C ASN A 194 12.83 -14.36 6.66
N LEU A 195 13.25 -15.15 5.68
CA LEU A 195 12.52 -15.38 4.39
C LEU A 195 11.70 -14.18 3.83
N LYS A 196 12.00 -12.95 4.28
CA LYS A 196 11.30 -11.76 3.83
C LYS A 196 11.96 -11.26 2.55
N PRO A 197 11.17 -10.84 1.56
CA PRO A 197 11.70 -10.17 0.38
C PRO A 197 12.57 -8.97 0.77
N ALA A 198 13.51 -8.62 -0.08
CA ALA A 198 14.30 -7.42 0.06
C ALA A 198 13.40 -6.18 0.17
N THR A 199 13.58 -5.37 1.20
CA THR A 199 12.63 -4.31 1.54
C THR A 199 13.34 -3.01 1.85
N PHE A 200 12.86 -1.93 1.24
CA PHE A 200 13.22 -0.55 1.59
C PHE A 200 12.06 0.13 2.28
N LYS A 201 12.36 0.97 3.27
CA LYS A 201 11.38 1.78 3.98
C LYS A 201 11.41 3.21 3.45
N ILE A 202 10.30 3.67 2.90
CA ILE A 202 10.12 5.02 2.36
C ILE A 202 9.33 5.84 3.37
N PRO A 203 9.93 6.80 4.08
CA PRO A 203 9.22 7.65 5.02
C PRO A 203 8.27 8.58 4.25
N LEU A 204 7.04 8.74 4.76
CA LEU A 204 6.09 9.72 4.26
C LEU A 204 6.21 11.02 5.07
N PRO A 205 6.11 12.19 4.44
CA PRO A 205 6.10 13.45 5.18
C PRO A 205 4.83 13.53 6.05
N ILE A 206 5.04 13.79 7.34
CA ILE A 206 3.95 13.88 8.33
C ILE A 206 3.37 15.28 8.31
N ASN A 207 2.57 15.61 7.31
CA ASN A 207 1.76 16.84 7.30
C ASN A 207 0.32 16.49 6.93
N TYR A 208 -0.49 16.26 7.96
CA TYR A 208 -1.87 15.78 7.82
C TYR A 208 -2.89 16.86 7.44
N SER A 209 -2.51 18.13 7.40
CA SER A 209 -3.43 19.25 7.13
C SER A 209 -3.54 19.64 5.66
N THR A 210 -2.54 19.35 4.88
CA THR A 210 -2.58 19.51 3.40
C THR A 210 -1.95 18.27 2.79
N PRO A 211 -2.63 17.54 1.90
CA PRO A 211 -2.00 16.41 1.23
C PRO A 211 -0.77 16.95 0.49
N PRO A 212 0.44 16.46 0.82
CA PRO A 212 1.62 16.85 0.07
C PRO A 212 1.43 16.38 -1.37
N THR A 213 1.79 17.23 -2.32
CA THR A 213 1.59 16.93 -3.74
C THR A 213 2.59 15.90 -4.26
N ASN A 214 3.82 15.94 -3.75
CA ASN A 214 4.89 15.02 -4.18
C ASN A 214 5.73 14.58 -2.98
N LEU A 215 6.14 13.32 -2.99
CA LEU A 215 7.17 12.78 -2.14
C LEU A 215 8.48 12.73 -2.94
N TYR A 216 9.49 13.39 -2.42
CA TYR A 216 10.87 13.16 -2.80
C TYR A 216 11.63 12.64 -1.57
N TYR A 217 12.14 11.42 -1.67
CA TYR A 217 12.99 10.82 -0.66
C TYR A 217 14.38 10.56 -1.27
N GLU A 218 15.41 11.02 -0.62
CA GLU A 218 16.80 10.74 -0.98
C GLU A 218 17.56 10.19 0.24
N ASP A 219 18.18 9.03 0.08
CA ASP A 219 19.06 8.45 1.09
C ASP A 219 20.52 8.90 0.83
N SER A 220 20.84 10.07 1.33
CA SER A 220 22.18 10.65 1.17
C SER A 220 23.27 9.91 1.94
N LYS A 221 22.91 9.11 2.95
CA LYS A 221 23.83 8.39 3.83
C LYS A 221 23.85 6.88 3.60
N GLU A 222 23.15 6.40 2.57
CA GLU A 222 23.07 4.98 2.22
C GLU A 222 22.62 4.09 3.41
N HIS A 223 21.57 4.51 4.15
CA HIS A 223 21.05 3.72 5.27
C HIS A 223 20.18 2.54 4.81
N GLN A 224 19.60 2.64 3.61
CA GLN A 224 18.69 1.65 3.05
C GLN A 224 19.47 0.66 2.18
N ILE A 225 20.09 -0.33 2.81
CA ILE A 225 20.96 -1.32 2.15
C ILE A 225 20.38 -2.72 2.30
N ILE A 226 20.31 -3.43 1.20
CA ILE A 226 20.02 -4.87 1.14
C ILE A 226 21.33 -5.58 0.80
N THR A 227 21.81 -6.44 1.68
CA THR A 227 22.98 -7.28 1.45
C THR A 227 22.56 -8.66 0.98
N LEU A 228 23.21 -9.17 -0.05
CA LEU A 228 22.96 -10.48 -0.67
C LEU A 228 24.18 -11.38 -0.45
N ASN A 229 23.98 -12.61 0.01
CA ASN A 229 25.08 -13.57 0.25
C ASN A 229 25.20 -14.62 -0.86
N ASN A 230 24.44 -14.49 -1.93
CA ASN A 230 24.41 -15.53 -2.95
C ASN A 230 25.09 -15.07 -4.25
N ASN A 231 26.34 -15.46 -4.42
CA ASN A 231 27.14 -15.12 -5.58
C ASN A 231 26.68 -15.77 -6.90
N SER A 232 25.70 -16.67 -6.85
CA SER A 232 25.17 -17.37 -8.04
C SER A 232 23.87 -16.77 -8.60
N PHE A 233 23.36 -15.70 -7.99
CA PHE A 233 22.12 -15.07 -8.45
C PHE A 233 22.38 -14.13 -9.62
N ILE A 234 21.63 -14.34 -10.69
CA ILE A 234 21.61 -13.45 -11.87
C ILE A 234 20.34 -12.58 -11.77
N LEU A 235 20.53 -11.29 -11.74
CA LEU A 235 19.46 -10.31 -11.75
C LEU A 235 19.24 -9.83 -13.19
N ASP A 236 18.16 -10.26 -13.79
CA ASP A 236 17.71 -9.87 -15.13
C ASP A 236 16.56 -8.85 -15.09
N LYS A 237 15.88 -8.76 -13.95
CA LYS A 237 14.76 -7.84 -13.74
C LYS A 237 14.57 -7.53 -12.25
N LEU A 238 13.87 -6.45 -11.96
CA LEU A 238 13.37 -6.12 -10.63
C LEU A 238 11.85 -6.22 -10.60
N ASN A 239 11.32 -7.00 -9.68
CA ASN A 239 9.88 -7.02 -9.40
C ASN A 239 9.62 -6.15 -8.17
N ILE A 240 9.04 -4.98 -8.38
CA ILE A 240 8.80 -3.99 -7.34
C ILE A 240 7.33 -3.98 -6.96
N ILE A 241 7.06 -4.08 -5.66
CA ILE A 241 5.72 -3.92 -5.10
C ILE A 241 5.82 -2.93 -3.94
N ILE A 242 4.93 -1.94 -3.91
CA ILE A 242 4.85 -0.99 -2.81
C ILE A 242 3.65 -1.31 -1.92
N TYR A 243 3.92 -1.46 -0.63
CA TYR A 243 2.93 -1.74 0.41
C TYR A 243 2.88 -0.60 1.43
N ASP A 244 1.73 -0.48 2.07
CA ASP A 244 1.60 0.34 3.27
C ASP A 244 2.19 -0.36 4.51
N LYS A 245 2.19 0.34 5.64
CA LYS A 245 2.69 -0.23 6.91
C LYS A 245 1.87 -1.41 7.44
N PHE A 246 0.67 -1.63 6.93
CA PHE A 246 -0.21 -2.73 7.32
C PHE A 246 -0.07 -3.96 6.41
N GLY A 247 0.76 -3.87 5.35
CA GLY A 247 1.00 -4.94 4.40
C GLY A 247 -0.02 -5.00 3.26
N TYR A 248 -0.80 -3.94 3.03
CA TYR A 248 -1.70 -3.85 1.88
C TYR A 248 -1.02 -3.13 0.72
N PRO A 249 -1.21 -3.60 -0.52
CA PRO A 249 -0.71 -2.91 -1.69
C PRO A 249 -1.23 -1.47 -1.76
N VAL A 250 -0.36 -0.56 -2.14
CA VAL A 250 -0.71 0.85 -2.31
C VAL A 250 -1.49 1.02 -3.61
N GLU A 251 -2.53 1.84 -3.56
CA GLU A 251 -3.38 2.20 -4.70
C GLU A 251 -3.34 3.71 -4.90
N GLY A 252 -3.43 4.15 -6.15
CA GLY A 252 -3.46 5.56 -6.51
C GLY A 252 -3.33 5.76 -8.03
N TYR A 253 -3.40 7.01 -8.47
CA TYR A 253 -3.21 7.36 -9.89
C TYR A 253 -1.84 7.96 -10.03
N LEU A 254 -0.78 7.19 -10.48
CA LEU A 254 0.46 7.90 -10.51
C LEU A 254 1.63 7.22 -11.19
N ASP A 255 2.40 8.10 -11.80
CA ASP A 255 3.76 7.85 -12.21
C ASP A 255 4.69 8.05 -11.02
N TRP A 256 5.61 7.17 -10.84
CA TRP A 256 6.63 7.22 -9.80
C TRP A 256 7.95 6.73 -10.35
N SER A 257 9.02 7.21 -9.77
CA SER A 257 10.37 6.81 -10.15
C SER A 257 11.23 6.50 -8.93
N PHE A 258 12.28 5.71 -9.13
CA PHE A 258 13.26 5.44 -8.10
C PHE A 258 14.64 5.22 -8.71
N SER A 259 15.65 5.38 -7.88
CA SER A 259 17.02 5.03 -8.25
C SER A 259 17.67 4.16 -7.19
N ILE A 260 18.49 3.22 -7.64
CA ILE A 260 19.26 2.32 -6.78
C ILE A 260 20.70 2.26 -7.25
N PHE A 261 21.59 2.04 -6.29
CA PHE A 261 22.92 1.52 -6.59
C PHE A 261 22.91 0.01 -6.48
N ILE A 262 23.56 -0.65 -7.42
CA ILE A 262 23.87 -2.08 -7.34
C ILE A 262 25.39 -2.21 -7.26
N GLU A 263 25.86 -2.87 -6.21
CA GLU A 263 27.26 -3.23 -6.02
C GLU A 263 27.43 -4.70 -6.37
N TYR A 264 28.30 -5.00 -7.32
CA TYR A 264 28.57 -6.35 -7.82
C TYR A 264 30.06 -6.54 -8.14
N ASP A 265 30.49 -7.80 -8.20
CA ASP A 265 31.83 -8.14 -8.64
C ASP A 265 31.79 -8.52 -10.12
N GLU A 266 32.54 -7.80 -10.94
CA GLU A 266 32.75 -8.20 -12.33
C GLU A 266 33.49 -9.53 -12.38
N HIS A 267 32.93 -10.49 -13.09
CA HIS A 267 33.73 -11.64 -13.53
C HIS A 267 34.76 -11.15 -14.53
N VAL A 268 35.98 -11.02 -14.07
CA VAL A 268 37.12 -10.95 -14.99
C VAL A 268 37.23 -12.36 -15.59
N GLU A 269 36.68 -12.56 -16.78
CA GLU A 269 37.05 -13.72 -17.58
C GLU A 269 38.54 -13.59 -17.86
N HIS A 270 39.35 -14.25 -17.06
CA HIS A 270 40.72 -14.51 -17.45
C HIS A 270 40.66 -15.40 -18.71
N HIS A 271 40.67 -14.78 -19.88
CA HIS A 271 41.06 -15.48 -21.08
C HIS A 271 42.46 -16.05 -20.81
N LYS A 272 42.50 -17.33 -20.43
CA LYS A 272 43.73 -18.10 -20.54
C LYS A 272 44.04 -18.16 -22.02
N GLU A 273 44.81 -17.21 -22.48
CA GLU A 273 45.52 -17.38 -23.77
C GLU A 273 46.33 -18.65 -23.64
N THR A 274 45.81 -19.70 -24.18
CA THR A 274 46.59 -20.94 -24.36
C THR A 274 47.62 -20.61 -25.41
N ILE A 275 48.81 -20.19 -24.95
CA ILE A 275 49.97 -20.06 -25.84
C ILE A 275 50.30 -21.48 -26.29
N GLN A 276 49.84 -21.87 -27.46
CA GLN A 276 50.32 -23.07 -28.13
C GLN A 276 51.74 -22.77 -28.61
N PHE A 277 52.71 -23.28 -27.87
CA PHE A 277 54.08 -23.38 -28.34
C PHE A 277 54.09 -24.38 -29.53
N LEU A 278 54.13 -23.88 -30.74
CA LEU A 278 54.45 -24.67 -31.90
C LEU A 278 55.93 -25.12 -31.76
N ASN A 279 56.12 -26.36 -31.32
CA ASN A 279 57.41 -27.02 -31.42
C ASN A 279 57.68 -27.27 -32.91
N TYR A 280 58.47 -26.44 -33.55
CA TYR A 280 59.15 -26.76 -34.78
C TYR A 280 60.30 -27.69 -34.43
N ASN A 281 60.13 -29.01 -34.66
CA ASN A 281 61.21 -29.94 -34.72
C ASN A 281 61.67 -29.99 -36.19
N ASN A 282 62.94 -29.69 -36.41
CA ASN A 282 63.71 -29.97 -37.61
C ASN A 282 63.85 -31.44 -37.87
#